data_f06aee6e6809d6c0c5083997ac4e5185
#
_entry.id   f06aee6e6809d6c0c5083997ac4e5185
#
_cell.length_a   1.000
_cell.length_b   1.000
_cell.length_c   1.000
_cell.angle_alpha   90.00
_cell.angle_beta   90.00
_cell.angle_gamma   90.00
#
_symmetry.space_group_name_H-M   'P 1'
#
loop_
_entity.id
_entity.type
_entity.pdbx_description
1 polymer ?
#
loop_
_entity_poly.entity_id
_entity_poly.type
_entity_poly.pdbx_seq_one_letter_code
_entity_poly.pdbx_strand_id
1 'polypeptide(L)'
;IVTGLGLGTGFLIAPNLLLTNNHVIPSVDHARQTLLRFNYETDVSGQLMASSYYNCAPDILFVTSEALDYTLVGVQGDPGMQFGFVPPYRTAVSAGMRVNIIQHPGGQPKQIGLVDNEVAYADGQVVQYLTDTMPGSSGSPVFDDGWALVALHHSGGWIPEPNGNSTHFR
;
A
#
# COMPACT_ATOMS: atom_id res chain seq x y z
N ILE A 1 -5.79 -0.32 -7.65
CA ILE A 1 -5.04 0.15 -8.82
C ILE A 1 -5.11 -0.93 -9.90
N VAL A 2 -5.40 -0.53 -11.13
CA VAL A 2 -5.35 -1.37 -12.32
C VAL A 2 -4.41 -0.70 -13.32
N THR A 3 -3.37 -1.40 -13.71
CA THR A 3 -2.37 -0.90 -14.67
C THR A 3 -2.24 -1.87 -15.85
N GLY A 4 -1.54 -1.46 -16.90
CA GLY A 4 -1.12 -2.37 -17.98
C GLY A 4 -0.15 -3.46 -17.51
N LEU A 5 0.46 -3.33 -16.33
CA LEU A 5 1.38 -4.31 -15.74
C LEU A 5 0.68 -5.29 -14.78
N GLY A 6 -0.54 -4.99 -14.34
CA GLY A 6 -1.28 -5.83 -13.40
C GLY A 6 -2.11 -5.04 -12.39
N LEU A 7 -2.29 -5.64 -11.22
CA LEU A 7 -3.04 -5.08 -10.11
C LEU A 7 -2.09 -4.67 -8.97
N GLY A 8 -2.45 -3.61 -8.27
CA GLY A 8 -1.75 -3.17 -7.08
C GLY A 8 -2.67 -2.39 -6.15
N THR A 9 -2.16 -2.05 -5.00
CA THR A 9 -2.82 -1.18 -4.02
C THR A 9 -2.16 0.20 -4.03
N GLY A 10 -2.86 1.21 -3.60
CA GLY A 10 -2.36 2.53 -3.31
C GLY A 10 -3.31 3.25 -2.39
N PHE A 11 -2.84 4.31 -1.77
CA PHE A 11 -3.65 5.12 -0.86
C PHE A 11 -3.32 6.60 -1.02
N LEU A 12 -4.27 7.43 -0.66
CA LEU A 12 -4.09 8.87 -0.71
C LEU A 12 -3.35 9.37 0.54
N ILE A 13 -2.34 10.22 0.33
CA ILE A 13 -1.63 10.93 1.41
C ILE A 13 -2.00 12.41 1.50
N ALA A 14 -2.75 12.90 0.53
CA ALA A 14 -3.35 14.23 0.45
C ALA A 14 -4.60 14.14 -0.42
N PRO A 15 -5.44 15.17 -0.53
CA PRO A 15 -6.71 15.12 -1.28
C PRO A 15 -6.59 14.57 -2.71
N ASN A 16 -5.47 14.81 -3.38
CA ASN A 16 -5.23 14.42 -4.77
C ASN A 16 -3.82 13.83 -5.01
N LEU A 17 -3.19 13.28 -3.98
CA LEU A 17 -1.89 12.61 -4.08
C LEU A 17 -1.98 11.15 -3.65
N LEU A 18 -1.65 10.25 -4.55
CA LEU A 18 -1.59 8.80 -4.33
C LEU A 18 -0.15 8.37 -4.08
N LEU A 19 0.03 7.52 -3.06
CA LEU A 19 1.27 6.78 -2.82
C LEU A 19 1.06 5.30 -3.14
N THR A 20 2.01 4.71 -3.87
CA THR A 20 2.07 3.28 -4.21
C THR A 20 3.52 2.87 -4.45
N ASN A 21 3.79 1.63 -4.88
CA ASN A 21 5.15 1.20 -5.26
C ASN A 21 5.57 1.66 -6.66
N ASN A 22 6.90 1.76 -6.86
CA ASN A 22 7.49 1.98 -8.17
C ASN A 22 7.14 0.83 -9.13
N HIS A 23 7.28 -0.43 -8.72
CA HIS A 23 6.95 -1.57 -9.58
C HIS A 23 5.47 -1.66 -9.96
N VAL A 24 4.56 -0.95 -9.28
CA VAL A 24 3.14 -0.81 -9.64
C VAL A 24 2.94 0.30 -10.67
N ILE A 25 3.56 1.47 -10.48
CA ILE A 25 3.50 2.61 -11.42
C ILE A 25 4.93 3.14 -11.65
N PRO A 26 5.71 2.51 -12.55
CA PRO A 26 7.13 2.81 -12.69
C PRO A 26 7.43 4.10 -13.47
N SER A 27 6.48 4.62 -14.25
CA SER A 27 6.73 5.78 -15.12
C SER A 27 5.49 6.64 -15.33
N VAL A 28 5.70 7.83 -15.85
CA VAL A 28 4.62 8.76 -16.28
C VAL A 28 3.68 8.11 -17.28
N ASP A 29 4.20 7.33 -18.23
CA ASP A 29 3.38 6.68 -19.24
C ASP A 29 2.50 5.58 -18.64
N HIS A 30 3.01 4.82 -17.66
CA HIS A 30 2.21 3.87 -16.89
C HIS A 30 1.15 4.59 -16.05
N ALA A 31 1.50 5.72 -15.42
CA ALA A 31 0.56 6.52 -14.66
C ALA A 31 -0.61 7.00 -15.54
N ARG A 32 -0.36 7.48 -16.75
CA ARG A 32 -1.41 7.90 -17.70
C ARG A 32 -2.39 6.80 -18.11
N GLN A 33 -1.95 5.53 -18.03
CA GLN A 33 -2.75 4.35 -18.36
C GLN A 33 -3.35 3.67 -17.11
N THR A 34 -3.09 4.22 -15.93
CA THR A 34 -3.52 3.63 -14.65
C THR A 34 -4.91 4.13 -14.30
N LEU A 35 -5.81 3.18 -14.00
CA LEU A 35 -7.12 3.43 -13.45
C LEU A 35 -7.11 3.16 -11.94
N LEU A 36 -7.56 4.12 -11.16
CA LEU A 36 -7.72 4.03 -9.72
C LEU A 36 -9.16 3.69 -9.39
N ARG A 37 -9.37 2.62 -8.64
CA ARG A 37 -10.68 2.20 -8.17
C ARG A 37 -10.78 2.45 -6.66
N PHE A 38 -11.69 3.33 -6.26
CA PHE A 38 -12.01 3.64 -4.87
C PHE A 38 -13.27 2.91 -4.42
N ASN A 39 -13.42 2.75 -3.11
CA ASN A 39 -14.57 2.11 -2.49
C ASN A 39 -14.75 0.63 -2.92
N TYR A 40 -13.65 -0.03 -3.28
CA TYR A 40 -13.66 -1.43 -3.65
C TYR A 40 -13.60 -2.31 -2.38
N GLU A 41 -14.73 -2.40 -1.73
CA GLU A 41 -14.92 -3.10 -0.46
C GLU A 41 -16.34 -3.64 -0.36
N THR A 42 -16.58 -4.51 0.60
CA THR A 42 -17.92 -5.01 0.93
C THR A 42 -18.50 -4.26 2.12
N ASP A 43 -19.81 -4.12 2.15
CA ASP A 43 -20.54 -3.64 3.31
C ASP A 43 -20.65 -4.72 4.40
N VAL A 44 -21.32 -4.39 5.51
CA VAL A 44 -21.53 -5.30 6.65
C VAL A 44 -22.37 -6.53 6.31
N SER A 45 -23.10 -6.51 5.19
CA SER A 45 -23.87 -7.65 4.68
C SER A 45 -23.06 -8.53 3.72
N GLY A 46 -21.80 -8.15 3.42
CA GLY A 46 -20.93 -8.82 2.47
C GLY A 46 -21.19 -8.44 1.01
N GLN A 47 -22.05 -7.43 0.74
CA GLN A 47 -22.31 -6.97 -0.62
C GLN A 47 -21.24 -5.98 -1.07
N LEU A 48 -20.82 -6.11 -2.33
CA LEU A 48 -19.83 -5.21 -2.92
C LEU A 48 -20.41 -3.80 -3.04
N MET A 49 -19.69 -2.82 -2.49
CA MET A 49 -20.07 -1.42 -2.59
C MET A 49 -19.86 -0.85 -3.99
N ALA A 50 -20.60 0.22 -4.33
CA ALA A 50 -20.41 0.93 -5.58
C ALA A 50 -19.02 1.58 -5.63
N SER A 51 -18.23 1.21 -6.61
CA SER A 51 -16.89 1.75 -6.80
C SER A 51 -16.91 3.05 -7.59
N SER A 52 -15.96 3.93 -7.29
CA SER A 52 -15.67 5.14 -8.06
C SER A 52 -14.32 5.02 -8.74
N TYR A 53 -14.17 5.62 -9.91
CA TYR A 53 -12.99 5.50 -10.74
C TYR A 53 -12.37 6.86 -11.01
N TYR A 54 -11.04 6.94 -10.90
CA TYR A 54 -10.24 8.14 -11.13
C TYR A 54 -9.02 7.78 -11.98
N ASN A 55 -8.50 8.76 -12.70
CA ASN A 55 -7.26 8.62 -13.43
C ASN A 55 -6.11 9.27 -12.65
N CYS A 56 -4.92 8.74 -12.81
CA CYS A 56 -3.72 9.44 -12.38
C CYS A 56 -3.53 10.73 -13.21
N ALA A 57 -2.95 11.73 -12.60
CA ALA A 57 -2.60 13.01 -13.20
C ALA A 57 -1.11 13.30 -12.97
N PRO A 58 -0.20 12.60 -13.68
CA PRO A 58 1.24 12.76 -13.47
C PRO A 58 1.75 14.16 -13.80
N ASP A 59 0.99 14.94 -14.55
CA ASP A 59 1.32 16.34 -14.84
C ASP A 59 1.14 17.26 -13.62
N ILE A 60 0.36 16.85 -12.61
CA ILE A 60 0.26 17.54 -11.32
C ILE A 60 1.51 17.24 -10.48
N LEU A 61 1.84 15.96 -10.34
CA LEU A 61 3.02 15.47 -9.65
C LEU A 61 3.32 14.04 -10.11
N PHE A 62 4.60 13.76 -10.34
CA PHE A 62 5.12 12.41 -10.47
C PHE A 62 6.53 12.35 -9.88
N VAL A 63 6.68 11.64 -8.77
CA VAL A 63 7.96 11.38 -8.12
C VAL A 63 8.05 9.88 -7.87
N THR A 64 9.15 9.27 -8.30
CA THR A 64 9.34 7.83 -8.14
C THR A 64 10.78 7.50 -7.75
N SER A 65 10.95 6.40 -7.05
CA SER A 65 12.25 5.84 -6.69
C SER A 65 12.19 4.32 -6.83
N GLU A 66 12.99 3.79 -7.74
CA GLU A 66 13.16 2.34 -7.90
C GLU A 66 13.87 1.75 -6.68
N ALA A 67 14.91 2.43 -6.18
CA ALA A 67 15.71 1.95 -5.05
C ALA A 67 14.91 1.83 -3.74
N LEU A 68 13.91 2.70 -3.52
CA LEU A 68 13.02 2.68 -2.36
C LEU A 68 11.64 2.11 -2.69
N ASP A 69 11.45 1.69 -3.92
CA ASP A 69 10.23 1.12 -4.47
C ASP A 69 8.96 1.92 -4.12
N TYR A 70 8.97 3.24 -4.36
CA TYR A 70 7.77 4.05 -4.21
C TYR A 70 7.50 4.94 -5.44
N THR A 71 6.23 5.24 -5.63
CA THR A 71 5.75 6.29 -6.56
C THR A 71 4.70 7.14 -5.88
N LEU A 72 4.90 8.44 -5.95
CA LEU A 72 3.94 9.47 -5.57
C LEU A 72 3.41 10.13 -6.84
N VAL A 73 2.11 10.07 -7.07
CA VAL A 73 1.49 10.56 -8.29
C VAL A 73 0.23 11.38 -8.00
N GLY A 74 0.03 12.44 -8.75
CA GLY A 74 -1.20 13.23 -8.73
C GLY A 74 -2.40 12.40 -9.18
N VAL A 75 -3.59 12.76 -8.71
CA VAL A 75 -4.88 12.17 -9.09
C VAL A 75 -5.80 13.27 -9.62
N GLN A 76 -6.57 12.98 -10.67
CA GLN A 76 -7.55 13.92 -11.20
C GLN A 76 -8.66 14.17 -10.17
N GLY A 77 -9.03 15.45 -10.00
CA GLY A 77 -9.98 15.86 -8.97
C GLY A 77 -9.38 15.74 -7.57
N ASP A 78 -10.23 15.72 -6.57
CA ASP A 78 -9.86 15.65 -5.15
C ASP A 78 -10.56 14.48 -4.46
N PRO A 79 -10.26 13.20 -4.83
CA PRO A 79 -10.94 12.03 -4.27
C PRO A 79 -10.77 11.92 -2.75
N GLY A 80 -9.69 12.46 -2.19
CA GLY A 80 -9.45 12.48 -0.74
C GLY A 80 -10.47 13.33 0.03
N MET A 81 -11.14 14.25 -0.60
CA MET A 81 -12.24 15.00 0.03
C MET A 81 -13.48 14.13 0.21
N GLN A 82 -13.65 13.10 -0.64
CA GLN A 82 -14.76 12.15 -0.55
C GLN A 82 -14.41 10.91 0.28
N PHE A 83 -13.22 10.34 0.08
CA PHE A 83 -12.83 9.03 0.65
C PHE A 83 -11.85 9.15 1.83
N GLY A 84 -11.39 10.35 2.14
CA GLY A 84 -10.33 10.57 3.11
C GLY A 84 -8.94 10.35 2.52
N PHE A 85 -7.95 10.71 3.31
CA PHE A 85 -6.53 10.48 3.01
C PHE A 85 -5.76 10.27 4.32
N VAL A 86 -4.61 9.63 4.23
CA VAL A 86 -3.74 9.33 5.37
C VAL A 86 -2.50 10.22 5.26
N PRO A 87 -2.41 11.31 6.02
CA PRO A 87 -1.22 12.13 5.99
C PRO A 87 -0.02 11.34 6.50
N PRO A 88 1.15 11.45 5.84
CA PRO A 88 2.35 10.78 6.31
C PRO A 88 2.76 11.34 7.67
N TYR A 89 3.04 10.46 8.61
CA TYR A 89 3.50 10.82 9.95
C TYR A 89 4.86 10.17 10.21
N ARG A 90 5.72 10.86 10.94
CA ARG A 90 7.02 10.31 11.30
C ARG A 90 6.88 9.52 12.61
N THR A 91 6.72 8.21 12.50
CA THR A 91 6.60 7.28 13.62
C THR A 91 7.82 6.36 13.63
N ALA A 92 8.42 6.17 14.79
CA ALA A 92 9.45 5.17 14.96
C ALA A 92 8.81 3.78 15.07
N VAL A 93 9.33 2.84 14.29
CA VAL A 93 8.93 1.43 14.34
C VAL A 93 10.09 0.61 14.91
N SER A 94 9.78 -0.35 15.76
CA SER A 94 10.75 -1.27 16.35
C SER A 94 10.21 -2.69 16.37
N ALA A 95 11.11 -3.66 16.44
CA ALA A 95 10.76 -5.07 16.63
C ALA A 95 9.88 -5.27 17.87
N GLY A 96 8.91 -6.15 17.79
CA GLY A 96 7.91 -6.42 18.81
C GLY A 96 6.68 -5.50 18.75
N MET A 97 6.69 -4.43 17.99
CA MET A 97 5.48 -3.65 17.72
C MET A 97 4.52 -4.42 16.82
N ARG A 98 3.23 -4.08 16.90
CA ARG A 98 2.22 -4.64 16.00
C ARG A 98 1.93 -3.69 14.87
N VAL A 99 1.69 -4.24 13.69
CA VAL A 99 1.32 -3.48 12.50
C VAL A 99 0.11 -4.11 11.82
N ASN A 100 -0.70 -3.27 11.20
CA ASN A 100 -1.93 -3.66 10.52
C ASN A 100 -1.84 -3.19 9.07
N ILE A 101 -2.21 -4.04 8.11
CA ILE A 101 -2.17 -3.71 6.70
C ILE A 101 -3.59 -3.63 6.13
N ILE A 102 -3.88 -2.57 5.37
CA ILE A 102 -5.10 -2.46 4.57
C ILE A 102 -4.73 -2.73 3.12
N GLN A 103 -5.26 -3.79 2.54
CA GLN A 103 -4.75 -4.34 1.28
C GLN A 103 -5.87 -4.83 0.34
N HIS A 104 -5.48 -5.13 -0.91
CA HIS A 104 -6.31 -5.80 -1.92
C HIS A 104 -5.64 -7.11 -2.38
N PRO A 105 -5.53 -8.12 -1.50
CA PRO A 105 -4.82 -9.36 -1.81
C PRO A 105 -5.50 -10.10 -2.96
N GLY A 106 -4.72 -10.53 -3.97
CA GLY A 106 -5.25 -11.16 -5.17
C GLY A 106 -6.15 -10.24 -6.02
N GLY A 107 -6.10 -8.91 -5.81
CA GLY A 107 -7.02 -7.97 -6.45
C GLY A 107 -8.46 -8.06 -5.94
N GLN A 108 -8.68 -8.69 -4.80
CA GLN A 108 -9.99 -8.83 -4.15
C GLN A 108 -10.42 -7.51 -3.48
N PRO A 109 -11.70 -7.39 -3.05
CA PRO A 109 -12.16 -6.28 -2.23
C PRO A 109 -11.26 -6.04 -1.02
N LYS A 110 -11.23 -4.80 -0.51
CA LYS A 110 -10.41 -4.36 0.62
C LYS A 110 -10.49 -5.34 1.79
N GLN A 111 -9.33 -5.69 2.33
CA GLN A 111 -9.17 -6.53 3.51
C GLN A 111 -8.19 -5.89 4.49
N ILE A 112 -8.33 -6.23 5.76
CA ILE A 112 -7.43 -5.83 6.82
C ILE A 112 -6.72 -7.08 7.34
N GLY A 113 -5.39 -7.08 7.29
CA GLY A 113 -4.56 -8.13 7.91
C GLY A 113 -4.25 -7.75 9.35
N LEU A 114 -4.74 -8.57 10.29
CA LEU A 114 -4.61 -8.37 11.75
C LEU A 114 -3.94 -9.56 12.45
N VAL A 115 -3.59 -10.61 11.70
CA VAL A 115 -3.01 -11.84 12.24
C VAL A 115 -1.52 -11.87 11.91
N ASP A 116 -0.71 -12.41 12.81
CA ASP A 116 0.75 -12.51 12.71
C ASP A 116 1.41 -11.16 12.34
N ASN A 117 0.91 -10.12 12.99
CA ASN A 117 1.18 -8.73 12.66
C ASN A 117 2.31 -8.10 13.50
N GLU A 118 3.14 -8.92 14.12
CA GLU A 118 4.29 -8.45 14.87
C GLU A 118 5.46 -8.09 13.93
N VAL A 119 6.11 -6.98 14.22
CA VAL A 119 7.34 -6.55 13.55
C VAL A 119 8.49 -7.40 14.05
N ALA A 120 9.07 -8.19 13.17
CA ALA A 120 10.23 -9.02 13.47
C ALA A 120 11.55 -8.24 13.38
N TYR A 121 11.62 -7.27 12.48
CA TYR A 121 12.79 -6.41 12.29
C TYR A 121 12.35 -5.02 11.82
N ALA A 122 13.03 -3.99 12.29
CA ALA A 122 12.90 -2.64 11.78
C ALA A 122 14.23 -1.89 11.91
N ASP A 123 14.55 -1.10 10.87
CA ASP A 123 15.61 -0.10 10.87
C ASP A 123 15.07 1.23 10.31
N GLY A 124 15.95 2.15 9.94
CA GLY A 124 15.51 3.43 9.38
C GLY A 124 14.91 3.37 7.96
N GLN A 125 14.93 2.21 7.30
CA GLN A 125 14.51 2.05 5.90
C GLN A 125 13.54 0.88 5.69
N VAL A 126 13.65 -0.19 6.46
CA VAL A 126 12.91 -1.44 6.26
C VAL A 126 12.18 -1.84 7.53
N VAL A 127 10.94 -2.29 7.36
CA VAL A 127 10.13 -2.95 8.40
C VAL A 127 9.74 -4.33 7.88
N GLN A 128 10.04 -5.39 8.65
CA GLN A 128 9.67 -6.77 8.32
C GLN A 128 8.66 -7.30 9.33
N TYR A 129 7.59 -7.87 8.84
CA TYR A 129 6.50 -8.42 9.63
C TYR A 129 5.95 -9.71 8.98
N LEU A 130 5.13 -10.47 9.72
CA LEU A 130 4.72 -11.81 9.31
C LEU A 130 3.32 -11.88 8.68
N THR A 131 2.55 -10.80 8.74
CA THR A 131 1.16 -10.74 8.23
C THR A 131 1.06 -11.25 6.79
N ASP A 132 0.10 -12.12 6.51
CA ASP A 132 -0.11 -12.67 5.18
C ASP A 132 -0.50 -11.62 4.15
N THR A 133 0.19 -11.65 3.03
CA THR A 133 -0.08 -10.81 1.86
C THR A 133 -0.04 -11.65 0.58
N MET A 134 -0.67 -11.16 -0.47
CA MET A 134 -0.74 -11.81 -1.79
C MET A 134 -0.40 -10.80 -2.88
N PRO A 135 -0.09 -11.24 -4.12
CA PRO A 135 0.00 -10.34 -5.27
C PRO A 135 -1.22 -9.40 -5.32
N GLY A 136 -1.01 -8.11 -5.56
CA GLY A 136 -2.02 -7.07 -5.46
C GLY A 136 -1.97 -6.27 -4.15
N SER A 137 -1.31 -6.77 -3.11
CA SER A 137 -1.07 -6.05 -1.85
C SER A 137 0.06 -5.01 -1.98
N SER A 138 0.91 -5.11 -2.99
CA SER A 138 1.95 -4.09 -3.28
C SER A 138 1.36 -2.69 -3.28
N GLY A 139 1.99 -1.76 -2.53
CA GLY A 139 1.54 -0.38 -2.37
C GLY A 139 0.50 -0.17 -1.26
N SER A 140 0.24 -1.18 -0.44
CA SER A 140 -0.66 -1.06 0.71
C SER A 140 -0.07 -0.23 1.84
N PRO A 141 -0.88 0.58 2.53
CA PRO A 141 -0.48 1.25 3.75
C PRO A 141 -0.36 0.25 4.91
N VAL A 142 0.69 0.42 5.70
CA VAL A 142 0.92 -0.32 6.94
C VAL A 142 0.82 0.66 8.11
N PHE A 143 0.02 0.31 9.10
CA PHE A 143 -0.29 1.15 10.25
C PHE A 143 0.18 0.48 11.55
N ASP A 144 0.49 1.29 12.56
CA ASP A 144 0.60 0.79 13.94
C ASP A 144 -0.79 0.59 14.58
N ASP A 145 -0.84 0.13 15.82
CA ASP A 145 -2.10 -0.05 16.56
C ASP A 145 -2.83 1.29 16.87
N GLY A 146 -2.15 2.42 16.74
CA GLY A 146 -2.74 3.76 16.81
C GLY A 146 -3.27 4.29 15.48
N TRP A 147 -3.20 3.47 14.41
CA TRP A 147 -3.55 3.85 13.03
C TRP A 147 -2.67 4.96 12.44
N ALA A 148 -1.47 5.14 12.95
CA ALA A 148 -0.47 5.98 12.29
C ALA A 148 0.19 5.20 11.14
N LEU A 149 0.35 5.84 9.98
CA LEU A 149 1.04 5.25 8.83
C LEU A 149 2.52 5.06 9.16
N VAL A 150 3.03 3.83 9.12
CA VAL A 150 4.40 3.49 9.47
C VAL A 150 5.24 2.96 8.31
N ALA A 151 4.61 2.33 7.32
CA ALA A 151 5.33 1.80 6.16
C ALA A 151 4.44 1.71 4.91
N LEU A 152 5.11 1.51 3.77
CA LEU A 152 4.55 1.14 2.48
C LEU A 152 4.92 -0.32 2.21
N HIS A 153 3.93 -1.20 2.09
CA HIS A 153 4.17 -2.60 1.76
C HIS A 153 4.68 -2.74 0.32
N HIS A 154 5.82 -3.41 0.15
CA HIS A 154 6.37 -3.56 -1.20
C HIS A 154 6.55 -5.01 -1.65
N SER A 155 7.00 -5.91 -0.77
CA SER A 155 7.27 -7.30 -1.15
C SER A 155 7.26 -8.23 0.05
N GLY A 156 7.26 -9.53 -0.22
CA GLY A 156 7.49 -10.57 0.76
C GLY A 156 8.46 -11.61 0.21
N GLY A 157 9.08 -12.37 1.09
CA GLY A 157 10.03 -13.40 0.69
C GLY A 157 10.57 -14.20 1.87
N TRP A 158 11.28 -15.26 1.54
CA TRP A 158 11.99 -16.08 2.51
C TRP A 158 13.33 -15.41 2.85
N ILE A 159 13.47 -14.98 4.10
CA ILE A 159 14.67 -14.30 4.58
C ILE A 159 15.40 -15.24 5.55
N PRO A 160 16.70 -15.51 5.33
CA PRO A 160 17.50 -16.27 6.28
C PRO A 160 17.61 -15.55 7.63
N GLU A 161 17.39 -16.28 8.71
CA GLU A 161 17.58 -15.80 10.07
C GLU A 161 18.98 -16.12 10.58
N PRO A 162 19.49 -15.42 11.58
CA PRO A 162 20.80 -15.72 12.17
C PRO A 162 20.96 -17.14 12.73
N ASN A 163 19.84 -17.79 13.08
CA ASN A 163 19.80 -19.19 13.56
C ASN A 163 19.88 -20.24 12.44
N GLY A 164 19.95 -19.83 11.16
CA GLY A 164 19.99 -20.70 9.99
C GLY A 164 18.61 -21.13 9.46
N ASN A 165 17.54 -20.74 10.11
CA ASN A 165 16.20 -20.91 9.59
C ASN A 165 15.88 -19.87 8.51
N SER A 166 14.78 -20.06 7.80
CA SER A 166 14.23 -19.03 6.92
C SER A 166 12.76 -18.80 7.29
N THR A 167 12.39 -17.54 7.47
CA THR A 167 11.01 -17.12 7.72
C THR A 167 10.50 -16.30 6.56
N HIS A 168 9.23 -16.47 6.22
CA HIS A 168 8.60 -15.69 5.17
C HIS A 168 8.13 -14.34 5.75
N PHE A 169 8.87 -13.29 5.45
CA PHE A 169 8.56 -11.91 5.87
C PHE A 169 7.88 -11.10 4.77
N ARG A 170 7.28 -10.00 5.19
CA ARG A 170 6.68 -8.96 4.35
C ARG A 170 7.39 -7.64 4.53
#